data_db05913028f2964caec2db777e73a06c
#
_entry.id   db05913028f2964caec2db777e73a06c
#
_cell.length_a   1.000
_cell.length_b   1.000
_cell.length_c   1.000
_cell.angle_alpha   90.00
_cell.angle_beta   90.00
_cell.angle_gamma   90.00
#
_symmetry.space_group_name_H-M   'P 1'
#
loop_
_entity.id
_entity.type
_entity.pdbx_description
1 polymer ?
#
loop_
_entity_poly.entity_id
_entity_poly.type
_entity_poly.pdbx_seq_one_letter_code
_entity_poly.pdbx_strand_id
1 'polypeptide(L)'
;MQAYTYISKGKFELVEKPKPVLMHERDAIVKVTLASICSSDLHIKHGSVPRAVPGITVGHEMVGIVEEVGSAVTHVKPGDRVTVNVETFCGECFFCKNGYVNNCTDENGGWALGCRIDGGQAEYVRVPFADQGLNKIPDGVTDRQALFVGDVLATGYWASRISEITEKDTVLIIGAGPTGICTLLCVMLKKPKRIIVCEKDENRVRFIKEHYPDVYTVSPEECLEYVQKNSDHGGADVVLEVAGASATFRLAWECARPNAIVTVVALYDEAQTLPLPDMYGKNLTFKTGGVDGCDCEETLRLIAEGKIDTEPLVTHTYPLSRIEDAYELFENKKDGVIKVAVEC
;
A
#
# COMPACT_ATOMS: atom_id res chain seq x y z
N MET A 1 5.19 15.37 22.29
CA MET A 1 5.30 15.32 20.84
C MET A 1 3.93 15.50 20.19
N GLN A 2 3.89 16.13 19.04
CA GLN A 2 2.66 16.18 18.26
C GLN A 2 2.34 14.82 17.61
N ALA A 3 1.07 14.44 17.61
CA ALA A 3 0.60 13.18 17.05
C ALA A 3 -0.83 13.29 16.54
N TYR A 4 -1.08 12.84 15.30
CA TYR A 4 -2.44 12.83 14.75
C TYR A 4 -3.16 11.56 15.18
N THR A 5 -4.25 11.73 15.91
CA THR A 5 -4.82 10.67 16.77
C THR A 5 -6.27 10.37 16.38
N TYR A 6 -6.61 9.08 16.30
CA TYR A 6 -7.98 8.60 16.14
C TYR A 6 -8.76 8.75 17.45
N ILE A 7 -9.67 9.69 17.52
CA ILE A 7 -10.48 9.95 18.72
C ILE A 7 -11.74 9.08 18.73
N SER A 8 -12.45 9.07 17.61
CA SER A 8 -13.69 8.31 17.42
C SER A 8 -14.04 8.25 15.94
N LYS A 9 -15.03 7.45 15.57
CA LYS A 9 -15.54 7.43 14.20
C LYS A 9 -15.85 8.84 13.70
N GLY A 10 -15.28 9.18 12.55
CA GLY A 10 -15.39 10.49 11.90
C GLY A 10 -14.42 11.53 12.44
N LYS A 11 -13.61 11.24 13.47
CA LYS A 11 -12.83 12.26 14.17
C LYS A 11 -11.40 11.83 14.42
N PHE A 12 -10.45 12.50 13.74
CA PHE A 12 -9.04 12.53 14.06
C PHE A 12 -8.69 13.94 14.59
N GLU A 13 -7.71 14.05 15.48
CA GLU A 13 -7.23 15.32 16.04
C GLU A 13 -5.70 15.32 16.18
N LEU A 14 -5.08 16.46 15.95
CA LEU A 14 -3.68 16.67 16.28
C LEU A 14 -3.59 17.00 17.77
N VAL A 15 -2.92 16.14 18.54
CA VAL A 15 -2.83 16.25 20.00
C VAL A 15 -1.38 16.15 20.47
N GLU A 16 -1.13 16.62 21.69
CA GLU A 16 0.15 16.39 22.39
C GLU A 16 0.12 15.03 23.09
N LYS A 17 1.09 14.18 22.78
CA LYS A 17 1.31 12.87 23.44
C LYS A 17 2.72 12.79 24.03
N PRO A 18 2.93 11.94 25.04
CA PRO A 18 4.31 11.61 25.48
C PRO A 18 5.10 10.99 24.32
N LYS A 19 6.41 11.25 24.28
CA LYS A 19 7.29 10.52 23.37
C LYS A 19 7.26 9.04 23.71
N PRO A 20 7.16 8.12 22.70
CA PRO A 20 7.17 6.69 22.97
C PRO A 20 8.50 6.23 23.60
N VAL A 21 8.41 5.14 24.36
CA VAL A 21 9.57 4.47 24.97
C VAL A 21 9.65 3.03 24.49
N LEU A 22 10.83 2.42 24.58
CA LEU A 22 10.99 0.99 24.33
C LEU A 22 10.17 0.20 25.35
N MET A 23 9.33 -0.72 24.87
CA MET A 23 8.52 -1.60 25.71
C MET A 23 9.08 -3.02 25.73
N HIS A 24 9.90 -3.37 24.74
CA HIS A 24 10.51 -4.68 24.60
C HIS A 24 11.95 -4.55 24.06
N GLU A 25 12.80 -5.52 24.35
CA GLU A 25 14.20 -5.55 23.87
C GLU A 25 14.35 -5.62 22.34
N ARG A 26 13.30 -5.96 21.61
CA ARG A 26 13.22 -6.02 20.14
C ARG A 26 12.62 -4.76 19.51
N ASP A 27 12.28 -3.75 20.29
CA ASP A 27 11.67 -2.52 19.78
C ASP A 27 12.73 -1.54 19.28
N ALA A 28 12.32 -0.61 18.44
CA ALA A 28 13.05 0.62 18.15
C ALA A 28 12.15 1.84 18.28
N ILE A 29 12.74 3.00 18.57
CA ILE A 29 12.10 4.31 18.43
C ILE A 29 12.67 4.96 17.18
N VAL A 30 11.77 5.38 16.29
CA VAL A 30 12.12 6.11 15.08
C VAL A 30 11.63 7.56 15.23
N LYS A 31 12.52 8.52 15.01
CA LYS A 31 12.15 9.91 14.75
C LYS A 31 11.66 10.00 13.33
N VAL A 32 10.37 10.25 13.14
CA VAL A 32 9.76 10.33 11.82
C VAL A 32 10.22 11.62 11.14
N THR A 33 10.69 11.52 9.91
CA THR A 33 11.04 12.68 9.07
C THR A 33 9.96 12.97 8.06
N LEU A 34 9.31 11.93 7.54
CA LEU A 34 8.25 12.03 6.56
C LEU A 34 7.23 10.91 6.76
N ALA A 35 5.97 11.26 6.86
CA ALA A 35 4.84 10.32 6.87
C ALA A 35 3.96 10.54 5.62
N SER A 36 3.00 9.66 5.37
CA SER A 36 2.02 9.82 4.30
C SER A 36 0.61 9.50 4.77
N ILE A 37 -0.37 9.94 3.98
CA ILE A 37 -1.79 9.61 4.17
C ILE A 37 -2.15 8.49 3.21
N CYS A 38 -2.76 7.42 3.75
CA CYS A 38 -3.27 6.28 3.00
C CYS A 38 -4.81 6.24 3.00
N SER A 39 -5.39 5.62 2.00
CA SER A 39 -6.83 5.36 1.98
C SER A 39 -7.29 4.51 3.16
N SER A 40 -6.42 3.63 3.68
CA SER A 40 -6.71 2.83 4.88
C SER A 40 -6.90 3.69 6.14
N ASP A 41 -6.25 4.86 6.23
CA ASP A 41 -6.50 5.82 7.31
C ASP A 41 -7.92 6.40 7.21
N LEU A 42 -8.44 6.63 5.99
CA LEU A 42 -9.81 7.06 5.78
C LEU A 42 -10.80 5.94 6.15
N HIS A 43 -10.50 4.68 5.86
CA HIS A 43 -11.31 3.54 6.31
C HIS A 43 -11.38 3.48 7.85
N ILE A 44 -10.27 3.75 8.56
CA ILE A 44 -10.27 3.89 10.02
C ILE A 44 -11.17 5.06 10.43
N LYS A 45 -10.98 6.24 9.83
CA LYS A 45 -11.78 7.44 10.11
C LYS A 45 -13.27 7.17 9.95
N HIS A 46 -13.68 6.49 8.89
CA HIS A 46 -15.09 6.18 8.59
C HIS A 46 -15.63 4.98 9.39
N GLY A 47 -14.78 4.27 10.15
CA GLY A 47 -15.17 3.15 11.00
C GLY A 47 -15.35 1.82 10.25
N SER A 48 -14.77 1.69 9.05
CA SER A 48 -14.79 0.46 8.24
C SER A 48 -13.71 -0.56 8.67
N VAL A 49 -12.86 -0.19 9.64
CA VAL A 49 -11.82 -1.08 10.21
C VAL A 49 -12.17 -1.39 11.67
N PRO A 50 -12.91 -2.49 11.95
CA PRO A 50 -13.42 -2.79 13.30
C PRO A 50 -12.33 -3.01 14.36
N ARG A 51 -11.10 -3.37 13.94
CA ARG A 51 -9.96 -3.58 14.83
C ARG A 51 -9.21 -2.30 15.21
N ALA A 52 -9.53 -1.16 14.60
CA ALA A 52 -8.89 0.11 14.93
C ALA A 52 -9.27 0.58 16.35
N VAL A 53 -8.29 1.01 17.12
CA VAL A 53 -8.44 1.34 18.53
C VAL A 53 -8.46 2.87 18.71
N PRO A 54 -9.53 3.46 19.31
CA PRO A 54 -9.54 4.87 19.65
C PRO A 54 -8.38 5.25 20.60
N GLY A 55 -7.82 6.44 20.41
CA GLY A 55 -6.69 6.95 21.20
C GLY A 55 -5.32 6.66 20.60
N ILE A 56 -5.21 5.84 19.55
CA ILE A 56 -3.93 5.59 18.86
C ILE A 56 -3.58 6.74 17.91
N THR A 57 -2.29 6.96 17.71
CA THR A 57 -1.76 7.77 16.62
C THR A 57 -1.98 7.02 15.30
N VAL A 58 -2.52 7.67 14.29
CA VAL A 58 -2.74 7.05 12.98
C VAL A 58 -1.50 7.11 12.09
N GLY A 59 -1.60 6.56 10.87
CA GLY A 59 -0.51 6.53 9.87
C GLY A 59 0.36 5.29 9.97
N HIS A 60 0.60 4.67 8.84
CA HIS A 60 1.36 3.42 8.70
C HIS A 60 2.35 3.46 7.53
N GLU A 61 2.48 4.61 6.85
CA GLU A 61 3.51 4.87 5.85
C GLU A 61 4.43 5.97 6.36
N MET A 62 5.70 5.64 6.58
CA MET A 62 6.66 6.60 7.11
C MET A 62 8.10 6.19 6.84
N VAL A 63 8.96 7.19 6.85
CA VAL A 63 10.41 7.06 6.91
C VAL A 63 10.94 7.93 8.06
N GLY A 64 12.13 7.61 8.54
CA GLY A 64 12.72 8.38 9.63
C GLY A 64 14.13 7.94 9.97
N ILE A 65 14.60 8.41 11.11
CA ILE A 65 15.91 8.13 11.65
C ILE A 65 15.72 7.32 12.93
N VAL A 66 16.41 6.20 13.03
CA VAL A 66 16.43 5.41 14.28
C VAL A 66 17.02 6.25 15.39
N GLU A 67 16.30 6.44 16.46
CA GLU A 67 16.75 7.20 17.63
C GLU A 67 17.27 6.32 18.75
N GLU A 68 16.54 5.22 19.02
CA GLU A 68 16.87 4.29 20.09
C GLU A 68 16.50 2.88 19.67
N VAL A 69 17.25 1.88 20.14
CA VAL A 69 16.97 0.46 19.88
C VAL A 69 17.04 -0.34 21.17
N GLY A 70 16.22 -1.38 21.27
CA GLY A 70 16.28 -2.36 22.33
C GLY A 70 17.53 -3.25 22.24
N SER A 71 17.86 -3.91 23.32
CA SER A 71 19.13 -4.68 23.47
C SER A 71 19.23 -5.90 22.53
N ALA A 72 18.11 -6.40 22.00
CA ALA A 72 18.08 -7.53 21.08
C ALA A 72 18.03 -7.12 19.60
N VAL A 73 17.98 -5.83 19.30
CA VAL A 73 17.97 -5.32 17.91
C VAL A 73 19.39 -5.36 17.34
N THR A 74 19.53 -5.96 16.16
CA THR A 74 20.83 -6.19 15.51
C THR A 74 20.93 -5.62 14.10
N HIS A 75 19.82 -5.46 13.40
CA HIS A 75 19.78 -5.05 12.00
C HIS A 75 19.98 -3.53 11.81
N VAL A 76 19.48 -2.72 12.74
CA VAL A 76 19.55 -1.26 12.70
C VAL A 76 20.19 -0.70 13.96
N LYS A 77 20.68 0.54 13.90
CA LYS A 77 21.29 1.27 15.02
C LYS A 77 20.85 2.74 15.00
N PRO A 78 20.98 3.45 16.13
CA PRO A 78 20.75 4.90 16.17
C PRO A 78 21.54 5.64 15.08
N GLY A 79 20.83 6.54 14.37
CA GLY A 79 21.33 7.29 13.23
C GLY A 79 21.06 6.66 11.86
N ASP A 80 20.66 5.41 11.78
CA ASP A 80 20.29 4.78 10.50
C ASP A 80 19.01 5.42 9.96
N ARG A 81 18.97 5.75 8.65
CA ARG A 81 17.76 6.14 7.92
C ARG A 81 16.98 4.88 7.54
N VAL A 82 15.69 4.86 7.83
CA VAL A 82 14.86 3.67 7.65
C VAL A 82 13.50 4.01 7.06
N THR A 83 12.95 3.08 6.27
CA THR A 83 11.52 2.98 6.02
C THR A 83 10.91 1.97 6.99
N VAL A 84 9.68 2.22 7.41
CA VAL A 84 8.95 1.37 8.36
C VAL A 84 7.94 0.53 7.60
N ASN A 85 7.96 -0.78 7.85
CA ASN A 85 6.98 -1.71 7.30
C ASN A 85 5.61 -1.51 7.97
N VAL A 86 4.55 -1.45 7.19
CA VAL A 86 3.16 -1.36 7.69
C VAL A 86 2.82 -2.54 8.60
N GLU A 87 3.38 -3.70 8.27
CA GLU A 87 3.22 -4.90 9.06
C GLU A 87 4.39 -5.09 10.00
N THR A 88 4.06 -5.22 11.27
CA THR A 88 5.00 -5.70 12.27
C THR A 88 4.85 -7.21 12.43
N PHE A 89 5.94 -7.96 12.58
CA PHE A 89 5.86 -9.41 12.70
C PHE A 89 7.03 -10.01 13.48
N CYS A 90 6.73 -11.08 14.23
CA CYS A 90 7.71 -11.65 15.17
C CYS A 90 8.89 -12.38 14.51
N GLY A 91 8.75 -12.82 13.24
CA GLY A 91 9.77 -13.62 12.54
C GLY A 91 9.85 -15.10 12.95
N GLU A 92 9.11 -15.54 13.97
CA GLU A 92 9.28 -16.85 14.62
C GLU A 92 8.10 -17.80 14.47
N CYS A 93 6.87 -17.28 14.35
CA CYS A 93 5.68 -18.09 14.23
C CYS A 93 5.61 -18.81 12.87
N PHE A 94 4.70 -19.77 12.75
CA PHE A 94 4.48 -20.52 11.52
C PHE A 94 4.29 -19.61 10.31
N PHE A 95 3.44 -18.59 10.43
CA PHE A 95 3.12 -17.69 9.33
C PHE A 95 4.33 -16.87 8.89
N CYS A 96 5.07 -16.29 9.84
CA CYS A 96 6.28 -15.51 9.53
C CYS A 96 7.35 -16.34 8.83
N LYS A 97 7.59 -17.58 9.31
CA LYS A 97 8.58 -18.50 8.70
C LYS A 97 8.23 -18.95 7.29
N ASN A 98 6.96 -18.82 6.89
CA ASN A 98 6.49 -19.16 5.56
C ASN A 98 6.21 -17.93 4.66
N GLY A 99 6.58 -16.72 5.11
CA GLY A 99 6.39 -15.48 4.35
C GLY A 99 4.95 -14.94 4.37
N TYR A 100 4.10 -15.43 5.27
CA TYR A 100 2.72 -14.95 5.48
C TYR A 100 2.66 -13.98 6.65
N VAL A 101 3.46 -12.92 6.60
CA VAL A 101 3.72 -12.03 7.75
C VAL A 101 2.49 -11.25 8.20
N ASN A 102 1.56 -10.95 7.29
CA ASN A 102 0.25 -10.35 7.63
C ASN A 102 -0.55 -11.20 8.63
N ASN A 103 -0.32 -12.49 8.67
CA ASN A 103 -0.99 -13.44 9.56
C ASN A 103 -0.16 -13.77 10.82
N CYS A 104 0.82 -12.94 11.18
CA CYS A 104 1.60 -13.13 12.39
C CYS A 104 0.69 -13.27 13.61
N THR A 105 0.98 -14.28 14.45
CA THR A 105 0.15 -14.62 15.62
C THR A 105 0.47 -13.82 16.88
N ASP A 106 1.49 -12.95 16.83
CA ASP A 106 1.79 -12.04 17.93
C ASP A 106 0.72 -10.95 18.05
N GLU A 107 0.46 -10.46 19.25
CA GLU A 107 -0.53 -9.40 19.50
C GLU A 107 -0.22 -8.09 18.76
N ASN A 108 1.08 -7.80 18.53
CA ASN A 108 1.54 -6.67 17.73
C ASN A 108 1.79 -7.06 16.26
N GLY A 109 1.38 -8.25 15.82
CA GLY A 109 1.64 -8.76 14.47
C GLY A 109 0.64 -8.30 13.42
N GLY A 110 1.04 -8.33 12.13
CA GLY A 110 0.25 -7.87 11.00
C GLY A 110 0.10 -6.35 10.97
N TRP A 111 -0.95 -5.82 10.37
CA TRP A 111 -1.21 -4.38 10.37
C TRP A 111 -1.58 -3.91 11.78
N ALA A 112 -0.58 -3.54 12.57
CA ALA A 112 -0.74 -3.02 13.91
C ALA A 112 -0.48 -1.50 13.99
N LEU A 113 0.60 -1.01 13.39
CA LEU A 113 0.95 0.41 13.36
C LEU A 113 -0.17 1.25 12.73
N GLY A 114 -0.57 2.33 13.42
CA GLY A 114 -1.63 3.23 12.97
C GLY A 114 -3.04 2.63 12.99
N CYS A 115 -3.21 1.41 13.53
CA CYS A 115 -4.48 0.71 13.61
C CYS A 115 -4.80 0.21 15.01
N ARG A 116 -3.90 -0.57 15.63
CA ARG A 116 -4.06 -1.14 16.98
C ARG A 116 -3.06 -0.57 17.98
N ILE A 117 -1.92 -0.11 17.50
CA ILE A 117 -0.89 0.59 18.24
C ILE A 117 -0.56 1.91 17.55
N ASP A 118 0.12 2.83 18.25
CA ASP A 118 0.50 4.13 17.71
C ASP A 118 1.28 3.98 16.40
N GLY A 119 0.91 4.79 15.41
CA GLY A 119 1.52 4.88 14.08
C GLY A 119 2.41 6.10 13.93
N GLY A 120 2.73 6.45 12.68
CA GLY A 120 3.77 7.39 12.31
C GLY A 120 3.34 8.77 11.85
N GLN A 121 2.06 9.13 11.90
CA GLN A 121 1.66 10.54 11.70
C GLN A 121 1.91 11.32 13.00
N ALA A 122 3.18 11.37 13.41
CA ALA A 122 3.70 11.97 14.63
C ALA A 122 5.20 12.21 14.50
N GLU A 123 5.78 12.96 15.43
CA GLU A 123 7.24 13.21 15.47
C GLU A 123 8.06 11.94 15.78
N TYR A 124 7.48 10.97 16.50
CA TYR A 124 8.15 9.71 16.88
C TYR A 124 7.17 8.54 16.87
N VAL A 125 7.67 7.36 16.51
CA VAL A 125 6.94 6.09 16.55
C VAL A 125 7.79 4.99 17.20
N ARG A 126 7.13 4.12 17.98
CA ARG A 126 7.72 2.86 18.45
C ARG A 126 7.40 1.76 17.44
N VAL A 127 8.42 1.09 16.96
CA VAL A 127 8.29 -0.02 16.01
C VAL A 127 8.66 -1.31 16.74
N PRO A 128 7.68 -2.21 16.98
CA PRO A 128 7.95 -3.55 17.52
C PRO A 128 8.68 -4.41 16.49
N PHE A 129 9.46 -5.39 16.97
CA PHE A 129 10.23 -6.30 16.10
C PHE A 129 11.08 -5.55 15.07
N ALA A 130 11.90 -4.61 15.54
CA ALA A 130 12.63 -3.67 14.69
C ALA A 130 13.49 -4.33 13.59
N ASP A 131 14.06 -5.51 13.84
CA ASP A 131 14.83 -6.25 12.84
C ASP A 131 14.00 -6.74 11.66
N GLN A 132 12.69 -6.85 11.80
CA GLN A 132 11.73 -7.18 10.74
C GLN A 132 10.97 -5.95 10.21
N GLY A 133 10.70 -4.99 11.11
CA GLY A 133 9.87 -3.83 10.81
C GLY A 133 10.60 -2.65 10.17
N LEU A 134 11.95 -2.61 10.23
CA LEU A 134 12.77 -1.51 9.74
C LEU A 134 13.69 -1.94 8.62
N ASN A 135 13.69 -1.20 7.52
CA ASN A 135 14.56 -1.44 6.39
C ASN A 135 15.41 -0.20 6.12
N LYS A 136 16.74 -0.38 6.06
CA LYS A 136 17.67 0.74 5.83
C LYS A 136 17.49 1.31 4.42
N ILE A 137 17.36 2.62 4.34
CA ILE A 137 17.29 3.33 3.08
C ILE A 137 18.71 3.43 2.50
N PRO A 138 18.96 2.87 1.30
CA PRO A 138 20.26 2.94 0.66
C PRO A 138 20.71 4.38 0.39
N ASP A 139 22.04 4.58 0.36
CA ASP A 139 22.60 5.85 -0.08
C ASP A 139 22.11 6.17 -1.51
N GLY A 140 21.76 7.44 -1.75
CA GLY A 140 21.23 7.92 -3.03
C GLY A 140 19.71 7.76 -3.20
N VAL A 141 19.03 7.01 -2.34
CA VAL A 141 17.55 6.95 -2.30
C VAL A 141 17.04 8.05 -1.36
N THR A 142 16.12 8.88 -1.86
CA THR A 142 15.50 9.96 -1.08
C THR A 142 14.44 9.43 -0.10
N ASP A 143 14.12 10.20 0.94
CA ASP A 143 13.01 9.86 1.86
C ASP A 143 11.67 9.79 1.11
N ARG A 144 11.46 10.66 0.11
CA ARG A 144 10.24 10.64 -0.72
C ARG A 144 10.13 9.37 -1.55
N GLN A 145 11.22 8.88 -2.11
CA GLN A 145 11.25 7.61 -2.85
C GLN A 145 11.01 6.41 -1.93
N ALA A 146 11.56 6.44 -0.71
CA ALA A 146 11.41 5.34 0.26
C ALA A 146 10.07 5.34 1.02
N LEU A 147 9.32 6.45 0.99
CA LEU A 147 8.12 6.67 1.81
C LEU A 147 7.05 5.58 1.65
N PHE A 148 6.92 5.04 0.45
CA PHE A 148 5.86 4.09 0.09
C PHE A 148 6.28 2.62 0.14
N VAL A 149 7.56 2.37 0.42
CA VAL A 149 8.15 1.01 0.43
C VAL A 149 7.46 0.11 1.45
N GLY A 150 7.15 0.66 2.63
CA GLY A 150 6.59 -0.13 3.72
C GLY A 150 5.13 -0.54 3.55
N ASP A 151 4.36 0.09 2.63
CA ASP A 151 2.93 -0.18 2.45
C ASP A 151 2.52 -0.30 0.98
N VAL A 152 2.19 0.81 0.31
CA VAL A 152 1.55 0.72 -1.02
C VAL A 152 2.46 0.14 -2.10
N LEU A 153 3.78 0.34 -2.01
CA LEU A 153 4.73 -0.30 -2.91
C LEU A 153 4.91 -1.79 -2.58
N ALA A 154 5.03 -2.14 -1.28
CA ALA A 154 5.04 -3.55 -0.85
C ALA A 154 3.76 -4.27 -1.30
N THR A 155 2.61 -3.61 -1.17
CA THR A 155 1.30 -4.13 -1.62
C THR A 155 1.30 -4.40 -3.13
N GLY A 156 1.77 -3.44 -3.94
CA GLY A 156 1.88 -3.61 -5.40
C GLY A 156 2.85 -4.72 -5.79
N TYR A 157 3.97 -4.82 -5.09
CA TYR A 157 4.98 -5.86 -5.34
C TYR A 157 4.43 -7.25 -5.00
N TRP A 158 3.83 -7.41 -3.81
CA TRP A 158 3.15 -8.63 -3.40
C TRP A 158 2.05 -9.03 -4.39
N ALA A 159 1.17 -8.09 -4.76
CA ALA A 159 0.09 -8.34 -5.70
C ALA A 159 0.61 -8.83 -7.06
N SER A 160 1.66 -8.20 -7.61
CA SER A 160 2.28 -8.61 -8.86
C SER A 160 2.94 -9.99 -8.78
N ARG A 161 3.52 -10.32 -7.61
CA ARG A 161 4.17 -11.62 -7.34
C ARG A 161 3.17 -12.75 -7.30
N ILE A 162 2.10 -12.60 -6.51
CA ILE A 162 1.09 -13.66 -6.38
C ILE A 162 0.24 -13.84 -7.65
N SER A 163 0.21 -12.84 -8.53
CA SER A 163 -0.55 -12.89 -9.79
C SER A 163 0.13 -13.70 -10.90
N GLU A 164 1.34 -14.22 -10.67
CA GLU A 164 2.07 -15.13 -11.58
C GLU A 164 2.24 -14.58 -13.01
N ILE A 165 2.38 -13.26 -13.13
CA ILE A 165 2.46 -12.53 -14.40
C ILE A 165 3.67 -12.98 -15.22
N THR A 166 3.44 -13.22 -16.51
CA THR A 166 4.46 -13.58 -17.50
C THR A 166 4.53 -12.55 -18.65
N GLU A 167 5.60 -12.62 -19.45
CA GLU A 167 5.80 -11.76 -20.62
C GLU A 167 4.77 -11.96 -21.74
N LYS A 168 3.94 -13.01 -21.67
CA LYS A 168 2.91 -13.32 -22.68
C LYS A 168 1.56 -12.69 -22.32
N ASP A 169 1.38 -12.25 -21.09
CA ASP A 169 0.08 -11.88 -20.53
C ASP A 169 -0.38 -10.49 -20.97
N THR A 170 -1.67 -10.38 -21.16
CA THR A 170 -2.41 -9.11 -21.09
C THR A 170 -2.86 -8.92 -19.65
N VAL A 171 -2.36 -7.87 -18.99
CA VAL A 171 -2.67 -7.54 -17.60
C VAL A 171 -3.62 -6.35 -17.56
N LEU A 172 -4.72 -6.48 -16.84
CA LEU A 172 -5.65 -5.41 -16.53
C LEU A 172 -5.49 -5.00 -15.05
N ILE A 173 -5.27 -3.70 -14.82
CA ILE A 173 -5.28 -3.10 -13.48
C ILE A 173 -6.52 -2.22 -13.39
N ILE A 174 -7.39 -2.47 -12.42
CA ILE A 174 -8.60 -1.68 -12.19
C ILE A 174 -8.38 -0.76 -11.00
N GLY A 175 -8.30 0.54 -11.28
CA GLY A 175 -7.97 1.61 -10.35
C GLY A 175 -6.54 2.11 -10.50
N ALA A 176 -6.38 3.43 -10.66
CA ALA A 176 -5.09 4.14 -10.68
C ALA A 176 -4.94 5.08 -9.48
N GLY A 177 -5.43 4.67 -8.32
CA GLY A 177 -5.07 5.27 -7.04
C GLY A 177 -3.61 4.98 -6.69
N PRO A 178 -3.10 5.49 -5.55
CA PRO A 178 -1.70 5.27 -5.15
C PRO A 178 -1.28 3.80 -5.19
N THR A 179 -2.08 2.90 -4.62
CA THR A 179 -1.82 1.45 -4.65
C THR A 179 -1.86 0.90 -6.09
N GLY A 180 -2.78 1.40 -6.94
CA GLY A 180 -2.85 1.00 -8.34
C GLY A 180 -1.63 1.42 -9.15
N ILE A 181 -1.09 2.62 -8.91
CA ILE A 181 0.14 3.09 -9.55
C ILE A 181 1.35 2.27 -9.05
N CYS A 182 1.46 2.00 -7.74
CA CYS A 182 2.51 1.12 -7.21
C CYS A 182 2.40 -0.31 -7.79
N THR A 183 1.17 -0.82 -7.94
CA THR A 183 0.92 -2.10 -8.62
C THR A 183 1.38 -2.05 -10.07
N LEU A 184 1.08 -0.98 -10.80
CA LEU A 184 1.54 -0.78 -12.18
C LEU A 184 3.07 -0.81 -12.28
N LEU A 185 3.78 -0.07 -11.41
CA LEU A 185 5.25 -0.09 -11.35
C LEU A 185 5.81 -1.51 -11.19
N CYS A 186 5.21 -2.29 -10.31
CA CYS A 186 5.62 -3.68 -10.05
C CYS A 186 5.26 -4.64 -11.20
N VAL A 187 4.10 -4.43 -11.84
CA VAL A 187 3.69 -5.19 -13.05
C VAL A 187 4.64 -4.91 -14.22
N MET A 188 5.08 -3.66 -14.41
CA MET A 188 6.03 -3.29 -15.46
C MET A 188 7.37 -4.05 -15.34
N LEU A 189 7.82 -4.39 -14.14
CA LEU A 189 9.01 -5.21 -13.92
C LEU A 189 8.89 -6.61 -14.52
N LYS A 190 7.67 -7.14 -14.65
CA LYS A 190 7.39 -8.47 -15.25
C LYS A 190 7.35 -8.43 -16.77
N LYS A 191 7.35 -7.21 -17.38
CA LYS A 191 7.34 -6.98 -18.84
C LYS A 191 6.23 -7.76 -19.57
N PRO A 192 4.96 -7.69 -19.10
CA PRO A 192 3.89 -8.40 -19.79
C PRO A 192 3.71 -7.85 -21.22
N LYS A 193 3.09 -8.64 -22.08
CA LYS A 193 2.81 -8.27 -23.48
C LYS A 193 2.03 -6.97 -23.58
N ARG A 194 1.09 -6.75 -22.65
CA ARG A 194 0.23 -5.56 -22.61
C ARG A 194 -0.21 -5.23 -21.19
N ILE A 195 -0.22 -3.95 -20.87
CA ILE A 195 -0.79 -3.43 -19.63
C ILE A 195 -1.93 -2.48 -19.98
N ILE A 196 -3.10 -2.73 -19.38
CA ILE A 196 -4.29 -1.89 -19.49
C ILE A 196 -4.63 -1.40 -18.09
N VAL A 197 -4.86 -0.10 -17.92
CA VAL A 197 -5.30 0.51 -16.66
C VAL A 197 -6.71 1.07 -16.85
N CYS A 198 -7.66 0.57 -16.07
CA CYS A 198 -9.02 1.07 -16.04
C CYS A 198 -9.15 2.11 -14.91
N GLU A 199 -9.44 3.35 -15.25
CA GLU A 199 -9.59 4.45 -14.31
C GLU A 199 -10.63 5.47 -14.81
N LYS A 200 -11.42 6.03 -13.87
CA LYS A 200 -12.45 7.02 -14.16
C LYS A 200 -12.02 8.47 -13.89
N ASP A 201 -11.04 8.67 -13.03
CA ASP A 201 -10.54 9.99 -12.65
C ASP A 201 -9.59 10.53 -13.72
N GLU A 202 -9.97 11.64 -14.37
CA GLU A 202 -9.20 12.22 -15.48
C GLU A 202 -7.79 12.68 -15.07
N ASN A 203 -7.58 13.12 -13.82
CA ASN A 203 -6.26 13.53 -13.35
C ASN A 203 -5.34 12.32 -13.23
N ARG A 204 -5.85 11.19 -12.73
CA ARG A 204 -5.10 9.94 -12.64
C ARG A 204 -4.82 9.34 -14.01
N VAL A 205 -5.80 9.40 -14.93
CA VAL A 205 -5.59 8.99 -16.33
C VAL A 205 -4.49 9.85 -16.97
N ARG A 206 -4.50 11.16 -16.74
CA ARG A 206 -3.46 12.07 -17.23
C ARG A 206 -2.09 11.71 -16.64
N PHE A 207 -2.02 11.48 -15.34
CA PHE A 207 -0.80 11.05 -14.65
C PHE A 207 -0.20 9.79 -15.29
N ILE A 208 -1.04 8.75 -15.53
CA ILE A 208 -0.58 7.52 -16.19
C ILE A 208 -0.03 7.82 -17.59
N LYS A 209 -0.73 8.60 -18.40
CA LYS A 209 -0.31 8.94 -19.77
C LYS A 209 1.00 9.74 -19.81
N GLU A 210 1.22 10.62 -18.86
CA GLU A 210 2.42 11.46 -18.78
C GLU A 210 3.64 10.67 -18.32
N HIS A 211 3.48 9.76 -17.35
CA HIS A 211 4.61 9.05 -16.75
C HIS A 211 4.85 7.66 -17.34
N TYR A 212 3.80 7.02 -17.92
CA TYR A 212 3.85 5.64 -18.43
C TYR A 212 3.20 5.55 -19.82
N PRO A 213 3.77 6.16 -20.86
CA PRO A 213 3.14 6.32 -22.17
C PRO A 213 2.85 5.00 -22.91
N ASP A 214 3.54 3.92 -22.54
CA ASP A 214 3.32 2.57 -23.11
C ASP A 214 2.15 1.82 -22.47
N VAL A 215 1.49 2.42 -21.45
CA VAL A 215 0.35 1.83 -20.74
C VAL A 215 -0.95 2.34 -21.34
N TYR A 216 -1.85 1.40 -21.68
CA TYR A 216 -3.17 1.75 -22.22
C TYR A 216 -4.12 2.13 -21.08
N THR A 217 -4.80 3.25 -21.20
CA THR A 217 -5.83 3.69 -20.26
C THR A 217 -7.21 3.58 -20.87
N VAL A 218 -8.20 3.15 -20.10
CA VAL A 218 -9.59 2.95 -20.53
C VAL A 218 -10.55 3.35 -19.41
N SER A 219 -11.72 3.88 -19.79
CA SER A 219 -12.80 4.16 -18.83
C SER A 219 -13.49 2.86 -18.37
N PRO A 220 -14.15 2.84 -17.20
CA PRO A 220 -14.90 1.67 -16.75
C PRO A 220 -15.97 1.20 -17.74
N GLU A 221 -16.63 2.15 -18.42
CA GLU A 221 -17.71 1.90 -19.38
C GLU A 221 -17.21 1.18 -20.62
N GLU A 222 -15.99 1.47 -21.07
CA GLU A 222 -15.38 0.90 -22.26
C GLU A 222 -14.51 -0.32 -21.96
N CYS A 223 -14.19 -0.56 -20.68
CA CYS A 223 -13.14 -1.49 -20.26
C CYS A 223 -13.37 -2.91 -20.79
N LEU A 224 -14.56 -3.46 -20.60
CA LEU A 224 -14.86 -4.84 -21.01
C LEU A 224 -14.66 -5.03 -22.52
N GLU A 225 -15.27 -4.14 -23.33
CA GLU A 225 -15.17 -4.21 -24.79
C GLU A 225 -13.73 -4.01 -25.27
N TYR A 226 -13.02 -3.05 -24.66
CA TYR A 226 -11.63 -2.77 -25.00
C TYR A 226 -10.72 -3.96 -24.70
N VAL A 227 -10.84 -4.57 -23.50
CA VAL A 227 -10.05 -5.72 -23.11
C VAL A 227 -10.33 -6.92 -24.01
N GLN A 228 -11.59 -7.19 -24.33
CA GLN A 228 -11.98 -8.28 -25.23
C GLN A 228 -11.38 -8.14 -26.62
N LYS A 229 -11.34 -6.93 -27.17
CA LYS A 229 -10.80 -6.64 -28.51
C LYS A 229 -9.28 -6.63 -28.55
N ASN A 230 -8.64 -6.23 -27.44
CA ASN A 230 -7.20 -5.96 -27.40
C ASN A 230 -6.40 -7.00 -26.60
N SER A 231 -6.98 -8.15 -26.30
CA SER A 231 -6.33 -9.31 -25.72
C SER A 231 -6.34 -10.50 -26.69
N ASP A 232 -5.42 -11.44 -26.52
CA ASP A 232 -5.28 -12.58 -27.45
C ASP A 232 -6.43 -13.60 -27.32
N HIS A 233 -7.10 -13.63 -26.15
CA HIS A 233 -8.06 -14.67 -25.80
C HIS A 233 -9.42 -14.12 -25.34
N GLY A 234 -9.79 -12.91 -25.79
CA GLY A 234 -11.09 -12.30 -25.51
C GLY A 234 -11.29 -11.89 -24.05
N GLY A 235 -10.21 -11.65 -23.33
CA GLY A 235 -10.17 -11.19 -21.94
C GLY A 235 -8.73 -11.14 -21.41
N ALA A 236 -8.52 -10.48 -20.29
CA ALA A 236 -7.21 -10.37 -19.67
C ALA A 236 -6.75 -11.71 -19.05
N ASP A 237 -5.46 -12.01 -19.16
CA ASP A 237 -4.84 -13.18 -18.56
C ASP A 237 -4.73 -13.03 -17.03
N VAL A 238 -4.44 -11.80 -16.60
CA VAL A 238 -4.37 -11.41 -15.20
C VAL A 238 -5.15 -10.13 -14.99
N VAL A 239 -5.98 -10.10 -13.96
CA VAL A 239 -6.69 -8.90 -13.51
C VAL A 239 -6.33 -8.57 -12.07
N LEU A 240 -5.90 -7.33 -11.83
CA LEU A 240 -5.60 -6.81 -10.50
C LEU A 240 -6.68 -5.78 -10.14
N GLU A 241 -7.53 -6.09 -9.16
CA GLU A 241 -8.57 -5.18 -8.68
C GLU A 241 -8.01 -4.40 -7.49
N VAL A 242 -7.85 -3.08 -7.66
CA VAL A 242 -7.17 -2.19 -6.70
C VAL A 242 -8.03 -0.97 -6.36
N ALA A 243 -9.30 -0.95 -6.77
CA ALA A 243 -10.21 0.17 -6.56
C ALA A 243 -11.18 0.00 -5.37
N GLY A 244 -11.59 -1.23 -5.06
CA GLY A 244 -12.37 -1.55 -3.87
C GLY A 244 -13.87 -1.17 -3.95
N ALA A 245 -14.49 -1.28 -5.11
CA ALA A 245 -15.92 -1.02 -5.26
C ALA A 245 -16.65 -2.25 -5.84
N SER A 246 -17.93 -2.43 -5.49
CA SER A 246 -18.72 -3.58 -6.00
C SER A 246 -18.76 -3.64 -7.52
N ALA A 247 -18.83 -2.49 -8.19
CA ALA A 247 -18.80 -2.41 -9.66
C ALA A 247 -17.43 -2.84 -10.23
N THR A 248 -16.32 -2.51 -9.57
CA THR A 248 -14.98 -2.89 -10.02
C THR A 248 -14.66 -4.35 -9.74
N PHE A 249 -15.20 -4.93 -8.66
CA PHE A 249 -15.12 -6.36 -8.41
C PHE A 249 -15.82 -7.16 -9.52
N ARG A 250 -17.02 -6.71 -9.91
CA ARG A 250 -17.76 -7.34 -11.02
C ARG A 250 -16.97 -7.21 -12.33
N LEU A 251 -16.52 -6.02 -12.66
CA LEU A 251 -15.74 -5.75 -13.87
C LEU A 251 -14.47 -6.63 -13.93
N ALA A 252 -13.83 -6.88 -12.78
CA ALA A 252 -12.62 -7.68 -12.72
C ALA A 252 -12.82 -9.10 -13.25
N TRP A 253 -13.85 -9.81 -12.80
CA TRP A 253 -14.09 -11.17 -13.28
C TRP A 253 -14.77 -11.21 -14.66
N GLU A 254 -15.50 -10.18 -15.04
CA GLU A 254 -16.07 -10.07 -16.40
C GLU A 254 -14.96 -9.90 -17.45
N CYS A 255 -13.97 -9.04 -17.19
CA CYS A 255 -12.83 -8.80 -18.08
C CYS A 255 -11.82 -9.96 -18.13
N ALA A 256 -11.84 -10.86 -17.17
CA ALA A 256 -10.95 -12.00 -17.11
C ALA A 256 -11.32 -13.05 -18.18
N ARG A 257 -10.35 -13.57 -18.96
CA ARG A 257 -10.57 -14.71 -19.85
C ARG A 257 -10.81 -16.00 -19.06
N PRO A 258 -11.30 -17.08 -19.67
CA PRO A 258 -11.28 -18.39 -19.03
C PRO A 258 -9.87 -18.79 -18.57
N ASN A 259 -9.78 -19.41 -17.38
CA ASN A 259 -8.54 -19.79 -16.67
C ASN A 259 -7.60 -18.61 -16.35
N ALA A 260 -8.13 -17.39 -16.19
CA ALA A 260 -7.36 -16.23 -15.74
C ALA A 260 -7.20 -16.21 -14.22
N ILE A 261 -6.22 -15.40 -13.77
CA ILE A 261 -6.04 -15.05 -12.36
C ILE A 261 -6.68 -13.68 -12.11
N VAL A 262 -7.53 -13.60 -11.09
CA VAL A 262 -8.11 -12.35 -10.58
C VAL A 262 -7.56 -12.11 -9.17
N THR A 263 -6.71 -11.11 -9.03
CA THR A 263 -6.13 -10.73 -7.74
C THR A 263 -6.87 -9.52 -7.19
N VAL A 264 -7.53 -9.70 -6.05
CA VAL A 264 -8.28 -8.65 -5.36
C VAL A 264 -7.42 -8.09 -4.24
N VAL A 265 -6.96 -6.86 -4.42
CA VAL A 265 -5.98 -6.18 -3.55
C VAL A 265 -6.66 -5.17 -2.65
N ALA A 266 -7.72 -4.52 -3.16
CA ALA A 266 -8.38 -3.44 -2.46
C ALA A 266 -9.15 -3.91 -1.21
N LEU A 267 -9.29 -3.00 -0.23
CA LEU A 267 -10.24 -3.15 0.89
C LEU A 267 -11.66 -2.84 0.42
N TYR A 268 -12.61 -3.62 0.91
CA TYR A 268 -14.05 -3.43 0.65
C TYR A 268 -14.77 -3.12 1.95
N ASP A 269 -15.68 -2.16 1.89
CA ASP A 269 -16.56 -1.81 3.02
C ASP A 269 -17.77 -2.77 3.15
N GLU A 270 -18.11 -3.48 2.05
CA GLU A 270 -19.27 -4.36 1.98
C GLU A 270 -18.88 -5.75 1.42
N ALA A 271 -19.68 -6.76 1.77
CA ALA A 271 -19.53 -8.11 1.24
C ALA A 271 -19.69 -8.14 -0.29
N GLN A 272 -18.82 -8.86 -0.98
CA GLN A 272 -18.89 -9.06 -2.41
C GLN A 272 -19.43 -10.46 -2.74
N THR A 273 -20.19 -10.57 -3.82
CA THR A 273 -20.81 -11.83 -4.26
C THR A 273 -20.08 -12.39 -5.48
N LEU A 274 -19.74 -13.68 -5.42
CA LEU A 274 -19.31 -14.46 -6.58
C LEU A 274 -20.55 -15.06 -7.25
N PRO A 275 -21.00 -14.57 -8.41
CA PRO A 275 -22.17 -15.12 -9.11
C PRO A 275 -21.79 -16.41 -9.84
N LEU A 276 -21.65 -17.50 -9.12
CA LEU A 276 -21.17 -18.78 -9.64
C LEU A 276 -21.88 -19.27 -10.90
N PRO A 277 -23.21 -19.09 -11.09
CA PRO A 277 -23.87 -19.45 -12.35
C PRO A 277 -23.30 -18.73 -13.57
N ASP A 278 -22.99 -17.43 -13.42
CA ASP A 278 -22.45 -16.59 -14.51
C ASP A 278 -20.96 -16.87 -14.79
N MET A 279 -20.28 -17.38 -13.78
CA MET A 279 -18.85 -17.71 -13.85
C MET A 279 -18.57 -19.16 -14.23
N TYR A 280 -19.62 -19.98 -14.33
CA TYR A 280 -19.48 -21.39 -14.66
C TYR A 280 -18.79 -21.58 -16.03
N GLY A 281 -17.72 -22.36 -16.04
CA GLY A 281 -16.90 -22.59 -17.24
C GLY A 281 -15.78 -21.54 -17.46
N LYS A 282 -15.72 -20.45 -16.68
CA LYS A 282 -14.54 -19.56 -16.72
C LYS A 282 -13.31 -20.14 -16.01
N ASN A 283 -13.51 -21.03 -15.04
CA ASN A 283 -12.42 -21.67 -14.28
C ASN A 283 -11.40 -20.66 -13.69
N LEU A 284 -11.90 -19.56 -13.13
CA LEU A 284 -11.05 -18.48 -12.61
C LEU A 284 -10.33 -18.87 -11.32
N THR A 285 -9.11 -18.38 -11.16
CA THR A 285 -8.40 -18.40 -9.88
C THR A 285 -8.53 -17.03 -9.22
N PHE A 286 -9.15 -16.98 -8.03
CA PHE A 286 -9.18 -15.78 -7.21
C PHE A 286 -8.07 -15.82 -6.16
N LYS A 287 -7.33 -14.71 -6.05
CA LYS A 287 -6.34 -14.48 -4.98
C LYS A 287 -6.71 -13.20 -4.27
N THR A 288 -6.79 -13.23 -2.96
CA THR A 288 -7.16 -12.06 -2.15
C THR A 288 -6.46 -12.12 -0.80
N GLY A 289 -6.22 -10.97 -0.21
CA GLY A 289 -5.61 -10.87 1.11
C GLY A 289 -5.04 -9.48 1.38
N GLY A 290 -4.47 -9.32 2.57
CA GLY A 290 -3.59 -8.22 2.91
C GLY A 290 -2.17 -8.52 2.41
N VAL A 291 -1.36 -7.49 2.26
CA VAL A 291 0.04 -7.62 1.87
C VAL A 291 0.81 -8.51 2.86
N ASP A 292 1.69 -9.34 2.34
CA ASP A 292 2.78 -9.93 3.12
C ASP A 292 4.03 -9.08 2.84
N GLY A 293 4.28 -8.09 3.67
CA GLY A 293 5.26 -7.02 3.50
C GLY A 293 6.71 -7.46 3.77
N CYS A 294 7.11 -8.63 3.30
CA CYS A 294 8.46 -9.17 3.51
C CYS A 294 9.49 -8.78 2.42
N ASP A 295 9.08 -8.03 1.38
CA ASP A 295 9.91 -7.72 0.21
C ASP A 295 10.43 -6.25 0.22
N CYS A 296 10.43 -5.54 1.37
CA CYS A 296 10.81 -4.13 1.43
C CYS A 296 12.28 -3.88 1.04
N GLU A 297 13.20 -4.75 1.43
CA GLU A 297 14.61 -4.64 1.02
C GLU A 297 14.78 -4.77 -0.51
N GLU A 298 14.03 -5.69 -1.13
CA GLU A 298 14.06 -5.88 -2.57
C GLU A 298 13.50 -4.65 -3.30
N THR A 299 12.40 -4.08 -2.84
CA THR A 299 11.81 -2.89 -3.45
C THR A 299 12.71 -1.65 -3.27
N LEU A 300 13.39 -1.49 -2.13
CA LEU A 300 14.43 -0.46 -1.93
C LEU A 300 15.60 -0.65 -2.91
N ARG A 301 16.05 -1.88 -3.12
CA ARG A 301 17.09 -2.19 -4.10
C ARG A 301 16.66 -1.81 -5.53
N LEU A 302 15.42 -2.11 -5.90
CA LEU A 302 14.87 -1.76 -7.21
C LEU A 302 14.76 -0.25 -7.41
N ILE A 303 14.46 0.52 -6.35
CA ILE A 303 14.50 1.99 -6.39
C ILE A 303 15.94 2.47 -6.56
N ALA A 304 16.88 1.96 -5.76
CA ALA A 304 18.29 2.32 -5.85
C ALA A 304 18.91 2.03 -7.23
N GLU A 305 18.45 0.97 -7.89
CA GLU A 305 18.84 0.62 -9.27
C GLU A 305 18.11 1.44 -10.36
N GLY A 306 17.21 2.35 -9.97
CA GLY A 306 16.40 3.14 -10.92
C GLY A 306 15.38 2.34 -11.72
N LYS A 307 15.00 1.14 -11.26
CA LYS A 307 13.99 0.28 -11.90
C LYS A 307 12.56 0.63 -11.48
N ILE A 308 12.41 1.24 -10.31
CA ILE A 308 11.16 1.80 -9.79
C ILE A 308 11.45 3.25 -9.40
N ASP A 309 10.57 4.15 -9.80
CA ASP A 309 10.56 5.54 -9.34
C ASP A 309 9.21 5.88 -8.72
N THR A 310 9.22 6.13 -7.42
CA THR A 310 8.04 6.49 -6.63
C THR A 310 7.97 7.99 -6.34
N GLU A 311 9.00 8.76 -6.68
CA GLU A 311 9.08 10.22 -6.45
C GLU A 311 7.85 10.97 -7.00
N PRO A 312 7.36 10.68 -8.23
CA PRO A 312 6.22 11.39 -8.80
C PRO A 312 4.89 11.18 -8.06
N LEU A 313 4.77 10.15 -7.22
CA LEU A 313 3.54 9.90 -6.45
C LEU A 313 3.30 10.98 -5.41
N VAL A 314 4.36 11.61 -4.87
CA VAL A 314 4.23 12.69 -3.87
C VAL A 314 3.86 13.99 -4.59
N THR A 315 2.58 14.23 -4.75
CA THR A 315 2.07 15.43 -5.42
C THR A 315 1.96 16.64 -4.49
N HIS A 316 1.79 16.40 -3.19
CA HIS A 316 1.60 17.46 -2.19
C HIS A 316 2.43 17.17 -0.94
N THR A 317 2.84 18.24 -0.26
CA THR A 317 3.58 18.16 1.01
C THR A 317 3.01 19.15 2.00
N TYR A 318 2.78 18.70 3.23
CA TYR A 318 2.29 19.52 4.33
C TYR A 318 3.14 19.28 5.59
N PRO A 319 3.34 20.30 6.45
CA PRO A 319 3.89 20.05 7.77
C PRO A 319 2.85 19.34 8.65
N LEU A 320 3.29 18.57 9.64
CA LEU A 320 2.43 17.85 10.58
C LEU A 320 1.40 18.76 11.25
N SER A 321 1.77 20.02 11.55
CA SER A 321 0.88 21.04 12.12
C SER A 321 -0.33 21.40 11.22
N ARG A 322 -0.30 21.01 9.95
CA ARG A 322 -1.38 21.21 8.98
C ARG A 322 -1.92 19.90 8.41
N ILE A 323 -1.78 18.82 9.14
CA ILE A 323 -2.20 17.50 8.68
C ILE A 323 -3.72 17.41 8.39
N GLU A 324 -4.54 18.21 9.09
CA GLU A 324 -5.98 18.27 8.86
C GLU A 324 -6.30 18.80 7.44
N ASP A 325 -5.58 19.82 6.98
CA ASP A 325 -5.71 20.36 5.61
C ASP A 325 -5.27 19.30 4.58
N ALA A 326 -4.23 18.56 4.89
CA ALA A 326 -3.72 17.46 4.06
C ALA A 326 -4.76 16.33 3.91
N TYR A 327 -5.44 15.96 5.00
CA TYR A 327 -6.55 15.01 4.97
C TYR A 327 -7.74 15.53 4.17
N GLU A 328 -8.12 16.80 4.34
CA GLU A 328 -9.20 17.40 3.57
C GLU A 328 -8.93 17.37 2.07
N LEU A 329 -7.71 17.69 1.66
CA LEU A 329 -7.28 17.63 0.27
C LEU A 329 -7.33 16.18 -0.26
N PHE A 330 -6.76 15.22 0.49
CA PHE A 330 -6.65 13.82 0.08
C PHE A 330 -8.02 13.13 0.00
N GLU A 331 -8.85 13.27 1.04
CA GLU A 331 -10.19 12.67 1.13
C GLU A 331 -11.11 13.17 0.00
N ASN A 332 -11.05 14.46 -0.30
CA ASN A 332 -11.88 15.08 -1.34
C ASN A 332 -11.25 15.01 -2.74
N LYS A 333 -10.10 14.36 -2.91
CA LYS A 333 -9.40 14.20 -4.19
C LYS A 333 -9.19 15.52 -4.93
N LYS A 334 -8.93 16.60 -4.17
CA LYS A 334 -8.73 17.94 -4.72
C LYS A 334 -7.36 18.07 -5.38
N ASP A 335 -7.22 19.02 -6.30
CA ASP A 335 -5.97 19.49 -6.89
C ASP A 335 -5.08 18.38 -7.50
N GLY A 336 -5.71 17.35 -8.06
CA GLY A 336 -5.01 16.24 -8.72
C GLY A 336 -4.17 15.38 -7.77
N VAL A 337 -4.49 15.35 -6.47
CA VAL A 337 -3.71 14.62 -5.47
C VAL A 337 -3.62 13.11 -5.78
N ILE A 338 -2.39 12.60 -5.75
CA ILE A 338 -2.08 11.16 -5.74
C ILE A 338 -1.71 10.75 -4.32
N LYS A 339 -0.62 11.27 -3.77
CA LYS A 339 -0.17 11.06 -2.39
C LYS A 339 0.21 12.37 -1.74
N VAL A 340 0.00 12.45 -0.44
CA VAL A 340 0.42 13.57 0.39
C VAL A 340 1.52 13.11 1.31
N ALA A 341 2.66 13.79 1.27
CA ALA A 341 3.71 13.65 2.26
C ALA A 341 3.47 14.63 3.42
N VAL A 342 3.73 14.19 4.63
CA VAL A 342 3.62 14.98 5.87
C VAL A 342 4.98 15.05 6.54
N GLU A 343 5.54 16.26 6.62
CA GLU A 343 6.82 16.53 7.32
C GLU A 343 6.55 16.57 8.84
N CYS A 344 7.23 15.70 9.59
CA CYS A 344 7.04 15.49 11.02
C CYS A 344 8.15 16.10 11.89
#